data_31a113e669d2cc0d2f832f19ba785dc2
#
_entry.id   31a113e669d2cc0d2f832f19ba785dc2
#
_cell.length_a   1.000
_cell.length_b   1.000
_cell.length_c   1.000
_cell.angle_alpha   90.00
_cell.angle_beta   90.00
_cell.angle_gamma   90.00
#
_symmetry.space_group_name_H-M   'P 1'
#
loop_
_entity.id
_entity.type
_entity.pdbx_description
1 polymer ?
#
loop_
_entity_poly.entity_id
_entity_poly.type
_entity_poly.pdbx_seq_one_letter_code
_entity_poly.pdbx_strand_id
1 'polypeptide(L)'
;FRKSRDSYMRALDLGSNSGGLHRSIGVSLERLGESKAAEAHLLQAIEINPDDAYALNYLGYWWADDGRNLDEAIAMIEHAVATRPDSGFFVDSLGWVHYRLGDPHKAVGYLERATELEPSDPEITGHLGDAYWALGRHDEARFKWRLALSLSDDDEERAMLDDRLVNGVPAADMPGAK
;
A
#
# COMPACT_ATOMS: atom_id res chain seq x y z
N PHE A 1 0.67 -5.03 -18.51
CA PHE A 1 1.97 -4.69 -17.91
C PHE A 1 3.15 -4.96 -18.86
N ARG A 2 3.27 -6.13 -19.56
CA ARG A 2 4.40 -6.43 -20.50
C ARG A 2 4.61 -5.36 -21.56
N LYS A 3 3.55 -4.96 -22.27
CA LYS A 3 3.64 -3.91 -23.30
C LYS A 3 4.11 -2.56 -22.74
N SER A 4 3.64 -2.21 -21.54
CA SER A 4 4.04 -0.97 -20.87
C SER A 4 5.52 -1.03 -20.47
N ARG A 5 5.98 -2.12 -19.83
CA ARG A 5 7.39 -2.35 -19.52
C ARG A 5 8.26 -2.21 -20.78
N ASP A 6 7.93 -2.90 -21.88
CA ASP A 6 8.73 -2.89 -23.11
C ASP A 6 8.82 -1.50 -23.73
N SER A 7 7.74 -0.70 -23.62
CA SER A 7 7.74 0.69 -24.10
C SER A 7 8.63 1.59 -23.23
N TYR A 8 8.58 1.42 -21.90
CA TYR A 8 9.41 2.17 -20.98
C TYR A 8 10.89 1.78 -21.07
N MET A 9 11.20 0.49 -21.24
CA MET A 9 12.58 0.03 -21.48
C MET A 9 13.16 0.59 -22.77
N ARG A 10 12.38 0.67 -23.85
CA ARG A 10 12.80 1.33 -25.09
C ARG A 10 13.09 2.82 -24.90
N ALA A 11 12.29 3.52 -24.07
CA ALA A 11 12.55 4.92 -23.76
C ALA A 11 13.89 5.08 -23.04
N LEU A 12 14.21 4.16 -22.11
CA LEU A 12 15.50 4.12 -21.43
C LEU A 12 16.66 3.88 -22.40
N ASP A 13 16.53 2.92 -23.31
CA ASP A 13 17.52 2.60 -24.37
C ASP A 13 17.75 3.79 -25.31
N LEU A 14 16.74 4.64 -25.51
CA LEU A 14 16.82 5.88 -26.31
C LEU A 14 17.42 7.06 -25.52
N GLY A 15 17.91 6.83 -24.30
CA GLY A 15 18.58 7.82 -23.50
C GLY A 15 17.68 8.65 -22.58
N SER A 16 16.39 8.31 -22.46
CA SER A 16 15.53 8.90 -21.44
C SER A 16 15.91 8.32 -20.09
N ASN A 17 16.31 9.17 -19.14
CA ASN A 17 16.65 8.74 -17.77
C ASN A 17 16.03 9.69 -16.76
N SER A 18 14.82 9.38 -16.29
CA SER A 18 14.10 10.17 -15.30
C SER A 18 13.55 9.29 -14.17
N GLY A 19 13.42 9.85 -12.97
CA GLY A 19 12.83 9.15 -11.83
C GLY A 19 11.46 8.55 -12.15
N GLY A 20 10.58 9.33 -12.81
CA GLY A 20 9.25 8.88 -13.23
C GLY A 20 9.28 7.71 -14.21
N LEU A 21 10.27 7.64 -15.12
CA LEU A 21 10.45 6.51 -16.02
C LEU A 21 10.86 5.26 -15.24
N HIS A 22 11.85 5.38 -14.36
CA HIS A 22 12.30 4.28 -13.51
C HIS A 22 11.18 3.77 -12.61
N ARG A 23 10.39 4.66 -11.98
CA ARG A 23 9.19 4.27 -11.21
C ARG A 23 8.22 3.46 -12.06
N SER A 24 7.89 3.92 -13.28
CA SER A 24 6.94 3.24 -14.16
C SER A 24 7.43 1.86 -14.59
N ILE A 25 8.74 1.70 -14.81
CA ILE A 25 9.38 0.40 -15.07
C ILE A 25 9.28 -0.49 -13.83
N GLY A 26 9.63 0.02 -12.66
CA GLY A 26 9.60 -0.71 -11.39
C GLY A 26 8.21 -1.27 -11.09
N VAL A 27 7.17 -0.44 -11.15
CA VAL A 27 5.78 -0.86 -10.98
C VAL A 27 5.36 -1.92 -12.01
N SER A 28 5.77 -1.76 -13.26
CA SER A 28 5.44 -2.75 -14.32
C SER A 28 6.14 -4.09 -14.11
N LEU A 29 7.37 -4.09 -13.60
CA LEU A 29 8.16 -5.29 -13.31
C LEU A 29 7.62 -6.04 -12.08
N GLU A 30 7.23 -5.31 -11.03
CA GLU A 30 6.61 -5.90 -9.84
C GLU A 30 5.34 -6.66 -10.22
N ARG A 31 4.44 -6.04 -10.99
CA ARG A 31 3.22 -6.66 -11.51
C ARG A 31 3.47 -7.87 -12.44
N LEU A 32 4.69 -8.06 -12.91
CA LEU A 32 5.13 -9.22 -13.69
C LEU A 32 5.84 -10.27 -12.83
N GLY A 33 6.00 -10.03 -11.52
CA GLY A 33 6.71 -10.91 -10.59
C GLY A 33 8.25 -10.81 -10.70
N GLU A 34 8.78 -9.80 -11.42
CA GLU A 34 10.22 -9.57 -11.57
C GLU A 34 10.77 -8.71 -10.42
N SER A 35 10.54 -9.15 -9.17
CA SER A 35 10.70 -8.37 -7.93
C SER A 35 12.06 -7.71 -7.77
N LYS A 36 13.18 -8.42 -8.05
CA LYS A 36 14.54 -7.85 -7.92
C LYS A 36 14.80 -6.68 -8.87
N ALA A 37 14.35 -6.81 -10.12
CA ALA A 37 14.50 -5.76 -11.10
C ALA A 37 13.57 -4.58 -10.79
N ALA A 38 12.35 -4.86 -10.33
CA ALA A 38 11.39 -3.85 -9.89
C ALA A 38 11.96 -2.97 -8.78
N GLU A 39 12.49 -3.59 -7.73
CA GLU A 39 13.08 -2.89 -6.59
C GLU A 39 14.28 -2.01 -7.02
N ALA A 40 15.17 -2.54 -7.86
CA ALA A 40 16.31 -1.78 -8.38
C ALA A 40 15.85 -0.51 -9.14
N HIS A 41 14.81 -0.61 -9.95
CA HIS A 41 14.25 0.53 -10.66
C HIS A 41 13.54 1.53 -9.75
N LEU A 42 12.84 1.08 -8.71
CA LEU A 42 12.21 1.98 -7.74
C LEU A 42 13.25 2.72 -6.90
N LEU A 43 14.32 2.05 -6.47
CA LEU A 43 15.45 2.69 -5.79
C LEU A 43 16.16 3.71 -6.69
N GLN A 44 16.34 3.39 -7.99
CA GLN A 44 16.90 4.34 -8.95
C GLN A 44 15.99 5.55 -9.17
N ALA A 45 14.66 5.36 -9.13
CA ALA A 45 13.71 6.47 -9.19
C ALA A 45 13.88 7.43 -8.01
N ILE A 46 14.04 6.89 -6.80
CA ILE A 46 14.26 7.66 -5.57
C ILE A 46 15.64 8.34 -5.57
N GLU A 47 16.69 7.66 -6.08
CA GLU A 47 18.01 8.26 -6.22
C GLU A 47 18.01 9.47 -7.16
N ILE A 48 17.29 9.38 -8.29
CA ILE A 48 17.14 10.50 -9.25
C ILE A 48 16.28 11.62 -8.71
N ASN A 49 15.20 11.29 -8.02
CA ASN A 49 14.29 12.23 -7.38
C ASN A 49 13.92 11.77 -5.96
N PRO A 50 14.67 12.21 -4.94
CA PRO A 50 14.43 11.82 -3.55
C PRO A 50 13.04 12.23 -2.99
N ASP A 51 12.38 13.20 -3.63
CA ASP A 51 11.05 13.68 -3.25
C ASP A 51 9.93 13.10 -4.14
N ASP A 52 10.19 12.02 -4.91
CA ASP A 52 9.15 11.32 -5.64
C ASP A 52 8.24 10.55 -4.66
N ALA A 53 7.22 11.25 -4.14
CA ALA A 53 6.28 10.71 -3.17
C ALA A 53 5.62 9.39 -3.62
N TYR A 54 5.39 9.22 -4.92
CA TYR A 54 4.83 7.97 -5.44
C TYR A 54 5.82 6.82 -5.42
N ALA A 55 7.10 7.06 -5.75
CA ALA A 55 8.13 6.03 -5.68
C ALA A 55 8.40 5.62 -4.23
N LEU A 56 8.49 6.61 -3.33
CA LEU A 56 8.67 6.40 -1.90
C LEU A 56 7.51 5.59 -1.30
N ASN A 57 6.27 6.01 -1.56
CA ASN A 57 5.10 5.31 -1.06
C ASN A 57 4.99 3.88 -1.60
N TYR A 58 5.21 3.71 -2.90
CA TYR A 58 5.09 2.40 -3.53
C TYR A 58 6.11 1.40 -2.98
N LEU A 59 7.38 1.79 -2.88
CA LEU A 59 8.44 0.92 -2.38
C LEU A 59 8.27 0.66 -0.88
N GLY A 60 7.93 1.69 -0.10
CA GLY A 60 7.70 1.58 1.32
C GLY A 60 6.51 0.65 1.64
N TYR A 61 5.38 0.83 0.95
CA TYR A 61 4.22 -0.05 1.10
C TYR A 61 4.57 -1.50 0.76
N TRP A 62 5.23 -1.73 -0.38
CA TRP A 62 5.64 -3.07 -0.78
C TRP A 62 6.57 -3.75 0.24
N TRP A 63 7.57 -3.02 0.75
CA TRP A 63 8.44 -3.56 1.80
C TRP A 63 7.68 -3.87 3.10
N ALA A 64 6.73 -3.02 3.46
CA ALA A 64 5.91 -3.24 4.65
C ALA A 64 5.00 -4.46 4.50
N ASP A 65 4.39 -4.63 3.34
CA ASP A 65 3.52 -5.79 3.05
C ASP A 65 4.31 -7.10 3.07
N ASP A 66 5.52 -7.10 2.50
CA ASP A 66 6.46 -8.24 2.57
C ASP A 66 7.06 -8.45 3.98
N GLY A 67 6.82 -7.56 4.95
CA GLY A 67 7.37 -7.62 6.31
C GLY A 67 8.89 -7.41 6.37
N ARG A 68 9.48 -6.70 5.42
CA ARG A 68 10.92 -6.42 5.31
C ARG A 68 11.22 -4.93 5.31
N ASN A 69 12.43 -4.56 5.76
CA ASN A 69 12.92 -3.17 5.78
C ASN A 69 11.92 -2.19 6.43
N LEU A 70 11.24 -2.60 7.51
CA LEU A 70 10.09 -1.88 8.08
C LEU A 70 10.45 -0.47 8.54
N ASP A 71 11.65 -0.25 9.10
CA ASP A 71 12.09 1.07 9.55
C ASP A 71 12.31 2.02 8.36
N GLU A 72 12.90 1.53 7.28
CA GLU A 72 13.08 2.30 6.06
C GLU A 72 11.74 2.52 5.34
N ALA A 73 10.86 1.52 5.34
CA ALA A 73 9.53 1.60 4.75
C ALA A 73 8.70 2.72 5.41
N ILE A 74 8.70 2.79 6.74
CA ILE A 74 7.97 3.85 7.46
C ILE A 74 8.56 5.24 7.14
N ALA A 75 9.89 5.39 7.12
CA ALA A 75 10.53 6.66 6.81
C ALA A 75 10.20 7.14 5.38
N MET A 76 10.16 6.22 4.40
CA MET A 76 9.77 6.54 3.02
C MET A 76 8.31 7.00 2.95
N ILE A 77 7.40 6.30 3.61
CA ILE A 77 5.97 6.63 3.58
C ILE A 77 5.70 7.92 4.36
N GLU A 78 6.35 8.14 5.51
CA GLU A 78 6.27 9.42 6.23
C GLU A 78 6.71 10.60 5.36
N HIS A 79 7.80 10.44 4.58
CA HIS A 79 8.24 11.45 3.62
C HIS A 79 7.18 11.69 2.53
N ALA A 80 6.59 10.62 1.98
CA ALA A 80 5.52 10.74 0.99
C ALA A 80 4.30 11.49 1.54
N VAL A 81 3.85 11.16 2.76
CA VAL A 81 2.75 11.84 3.47
C VAL A 81 3.09 13.30 3.73
N ALA A 82 4.33 13.63 4.16
CA ALA A 82 4.76 15.00 4.37
C ALA A 82 4.70 15.84 3.09
N THR A 83 4.99 15.22 1.94
CA THR A 83 4.92 15.86 0.63
C THR A 83 3.48 16.06 0.15
N ARG A 84 2.58 15.12 0.48
CA ARG A 84 1.17 15.14 0.07
C ARG A 84 0.24 14.72 1.23
N PRO A 85 0.05 15.59 2.22
CA PRO A 85 -0.68 15.27 3.45
C PRO A 85 -2.19 15.04 3.25
N ASP A 86 -2.73 15.44 2.11
CA ASP A 86 -4.14 15.28 1.74
C ASP A 86 -4.38 14.08 0.82
N SER A 87 -3.38 13.24 0.58
CA SER A 87 -3.54 12.00 -0.17
C SER A 87 -3.97 10.88 0.77
N GLY A 88 -5.23 10.47 0.69
CA GLY A 88 -5.76 9.35 1.49
C GLY A 88 -4.98 8.06 1.26
N PHE A 89 -4.53 7.80 0.03
CA PHE A 89 -3.69 6.64 -0.31
C PHE A 89 -2.33 6.62 0.42
N PHE A 90 -1.68 7.78 0.58
CA PHE A 90 -0.40 7.83 1.31
C PHE A 90 -0.62 7.72 2.82
N VAL A 91 -1.69 8.33 3.32
CA VAL A 91 -2.09 8.22 4.73
C VAL A 91 -2.49 6.79 5.08
N ASP A 92 -3.20 6.10 4.18
CA ASP A 92 -3.53 4.67 4.30
C ASP A 92 -2.26 3.81 4.39
N SER A 93 -1.32 4.01 3.45
CA SER A 93 -0.05 3.27 3.46
C SER A 93 0.70 3.44 4.78
N LEU A 94 0.67 4.64 5.39
CA LEU A 94 1.26 4.86 6.70
C LEU A 94 0.52 4.11 7.80
N GLY A 95 -0.81 4.09 7.76
CA GLY A 95 -1.64 3.29 8.65
C GLY A 95 -1.33 1.79 8.52
N TRP A 96 -1.25 1.30 7.29
CA TRP A 96 -0.95 -0.11 7.00
C TRP A 96 0.44 -0.53 7.52
N VAL A 97 1.47 0.29 7.32
CA VAL A 97 2.81 0.02 7.88
C VAL A 97 2.76 -0.09 9.40
N HIS A 98 2.06 0.80 10.10
CA HIS A 98 1.91 0.69 11.55
C HIS A 98 1.15 -0.57 11.96
N TYR A 99 0.15 -0.99 11.18
CA TYR A 99 -0.54 -2.26 11.38
C TYR A 99 0.45 -3.42 11.27
N ARG A 100 1.24 -3.51 10.21
CA ARG A 100 2.23 -4.57 9.99
C ARG A 100 3.33 -4.59 11.07
N LEU A 101 3.71 -3.43 11.60
CA LEU A 101 4.63 -3.30 12.74
C LEU A 101 4.06 -3.75 14.08
N GLY A 102 2.78 -4.10 14.17
CA GLY A 102 2.13 -4.53 15.40
C GLY A 102 1.64 -3.37 16.28
N ASP A 103 1.44 -2.18 15.70
CA ASP A 103 0.86 -1.01 16.39
C ASP A 103 -0.53 -0.66 15.82
N PRO A 104 -1.57 -1.48 16.08
CA PRO A 104 -2.91 -1.24 15.54
C PRO A 104 -3.56 0.03 16.12
N HIS A 105 -3.09 0.54 17.27
CA HIS A 105 -3.59 1.80 17.81
C HIS A 105 -3.19 2.99 16.93
N LYS A 106 -1.93 3.05 16.49
CA LYS A 106 -1.50 4.08 15.54
C LYS A 106 -2.12 3.87 14.17
N ALA A 107 -2.21 2.61 13.71
CA ALA A 107 -2.83 2.27 12.45
C ALA A 107 -4.24 2.84 12.33
N VAL A 108 -5.09 2.64 13.34
CA VAL A 108 -6.47 3.16 13.35
C VAL A 108 -6.49 4.67 13.13
N GLY A 109 -5.63 5.45 13.82
CA GLY A 109 -5.63 6.91 13.69
C GLY A 109 -5.33 7.39 12.27
N TYR A 110 -4.39 6.74 11.57
CA TYR A 110 -4.09 7.06 10.17
C TYR A 110 -5.18 6.56 9.22
N LEU A 111 -5.70 5.34 9.42
CA LEU A 111 -6.73 4.74 8.57
C LEU A 111 -8.09 5.45 8.69
N GLU A 112 -8.46 5.94 9.88
CA GLU A 112 -9.63 6.80 10.06
C GLU A 112 -9.49 8.07 9.20
N ARG A 113 -8.31 8.73 9.27
CA ARG A 113 -8.03 9.91 8.44
C ARG A 113 -8.03 9.57 6.94
N ALA A 114 -7.44 8.44 6.55
CA ALA A 114 -7.45 8.01 5.15
C ALA A 114 -8.86 7.80 4.61
N THR A 115 -9.75 7.18 5.40
CA THR A 115 -11.17 7.02 5.01
C THR A 115 -11.94 8.33 4.98
N GLU A 116 -11.55 9.36 5.72
CA GLU A 116 -12.11 10.72 5.61
C GLU A 116 -11.69 11.39 4.30
N LEU A 117 -10.45 11.17 3.86
CA LEU A 117 -9.90 11.73 2.62
C LEU A 117 -10.42 11.00 1.37
N GLU A 118 -10.57 9.69 1.44
CA GLU A 118 -11.03 8.82 0.34
C GLU A 118 -12.20 7.93 0.79
N PRO A 119 -13.39 8.51 1.02
CA PRO A 119 -14.52 7.79 1.66
C PRO A 119 -15.14 6.69 0.78
N SER A 120 -14.82 6.67 -0.51
CA SER A 120 -15.35 5.69 -1.47
C SER A 120 -14.33 4.62 -1.87
N ASP A 121 -13.15 4.60 -1.25
CA ASP A 121 -12.13 3.61 -1.53
C ASP A 121 -12.35 2.34 -0.71
N PRO A 122 -12.56 1.17 -1.35
CA PRO A 122 -12.84 -0.07 -0.64
C PRO A 122 -11.62 -0.64 0.09
N GLU A 123 -10.41 -0.53 -0.49
CA GLU A 123 -9.17 -1.03 0.11
C GLU A 123 -8.86 -0.29 1.42
N ILE A 124 -8.89 1.05 1.40
CA ILE A 124 -8.70 1.89 2.59
C ILE A 124 -9.73 1.56 3.67
N THR A 125 -11.01 1.40 3.26
CA THR A 125 -12.09 1.05 4.18
C THR A 125 -11.88 -0.35 4.76
N GLY A 126 -11.40 -1.30 3.98
CA GLY A 126 -11.06 -2.66 4.38
C GLY A 126 -9.92 -2.69 5.41
N HIS A 127 -8.83 -1.94 5.15
CA HIS A 127 -7.69 -1.80 6.07
C HIS A 127 -8.13 -1.27 7.44
N LEU A 128 -9.03 -0.28 7.49
CA LEU A 128 -9.57 0.21 8.75
C LEU A 128 -10.37 -0.88 9.48
N GLY A 129 -11.10 -1.72 8.76
CA GLY A 129 -11.78 -2.88 9.32
C GLY A 129 -10.79 -3.85 9.98
N ASP A 130 -9.69 -4.16 9.31
CA ASP A 130 -8.63 -5.04 9.82
C ASP A 130 -7.98 -4.46 11.10
N ALA A 131 -7.71 -3.16 11.11
CA ALA A 131 -7.14 -2.48 12.27
C ALA A 131 -8.10 -2.46 13.47
N TYR A 132 -9.40 -2.25 13.24
CA TYR A 132 -10.40 -2.38 14.30
C TYR A 132 -10.49 -3.82 14.84
N TRP A 133 -10.44 -4.82 13.95
CA TRP A 133 -10.45 -6.22 14.37
C TRP A 133 -9.27 -6.55 15.29
N ALA A 134 -8.08 -6.11 14.93
CA ALA A 134 -6.88 -6.30 15.75
C ALA A 134 -6.96 -5.68 17.15
N LEU A 135 -7.79 -4.63 17.31
CA LEU A 135 -8.09 -4.00 18.60
C LEU A 135 -9.26 -4.66 19.35
N GLY A 136 -9.85 -5.74 18.81
CA GLY A 136 -11.04 -6.39 19.39
C GLY A 136 -12.35 -5.62 19.16
N ARG A 137 -12.33 -4.57 18.33
CA ARG A 137 -13.51 -3.75 17.95
C ARG A 137 -14.28 -4.43 16.82
N HIS A 138 -14.75 -5.65 17.06
CA HIS A 138 -15.26 -6.55 16.04
C HIS A 138 -16.52 -6.06 15.31
N ASP A 139 -17.41 -5.34 16.00
CA ASP A 139 -18.61 -4.81 15.37
C ASP A 139 -18.30 -3.68 14.39
N GLU A 140 -17.32 -2.82 14.74
CA GLU A 140 -16.84 -1.74 13.90
C GLU A 140 -16.06 -2.29 12.69
N ALA A 141 -15.24 -3.32 12.90
CA ALA A 141 -14.56 -4.04 11.84
C ALA A 141 -15.56 -4.59 10.81
N ARG A 142 -16.58 -5.33 11.26
CA ARG A 142 -17.62 -5.87 10.38
C ARG A 142 -18.42 -4.79 9.66
N PHE A 143 -18.65 -3.64 10.31
CA PHE A 143 -19.28 -2.51 9.65
C PHE A 143 -18.43 -1.98 8.49
N LYS A 144 -17.12 -1.79 8.72
CA LYS A 144 -16.19 -1.33 7.70
C LYS A 144 -16.05 -2.32 6.54
N TRP A 145 -15.94 -3.61 6.81
CA TRP A 145 -15.87 -4.63 5.74
C TRP A 145 -17.16 -4.71 4.91
N ARG A 146 -18.36 -4.56 5.52
CA ARG A 146 -19.61 -4.47 4.74
C ARG A 146 -19.65 -3.24 3.86
N LEU A 147 -19.15 -2.10 4.36
CA LEU A 147 -19.05 -0.88 3.57
C LEU A 147 -18.06 -1.08 2.41
N ALA A 148 -16.85 -1.58 2.66
CA ALA A 148 -15.87 -1.89 1.63
C ALA A 148 -16.44 -2.83 0.57
N LEU A 149 -17.12 -3.91 0.99
CA LEU A 149 -17.77 -4.85 0.08
C LEU A 149 -18.83 -4.17 -0.82
N SER A 150 -19.54 -3.15 -0.31
CA SER A 150 -20.51 -2.39 -1.10
C SER A 150 -19.87 -1.41 -2.08
N LEU A 151 -18.61 -1.04 -1.87
CA LEU A 151 -17.85 -0.11 -2.70
C LEU A 151 -17.01 -0.83 -3.77
N SER A 152 -16.60 -2.07 -3.50
CA SER A 152 -15.72 -2.83 -4.37
C SER A 152 -16.43 -3.46 -5.57
N ASP A 153 -15.83 -3.30 -6.75
CA ASP A 153 -16.18 -3.99 -8.00
C ASP A 153 -15.19 -5.13 -8.35
N ASP A 154 -14.15 -5.34 -7.53
CA ASP A 154 -13.13 -6.38 -7.71
C ASP A 154 -13.55 -7.68 -7.04
N ASP A 155 -13.59 -8.78 -7.83
CA ASP A 155 -14.07 -10.08 -7.36
C ASP A 155 -13.15 -10.70 -6.29
N GLU A 156 -11.82 -10.49 -6.37
CA GLU A 156 -10.85 -11.03 -5.39
C GLU A 156 -10.96 -10.28 -4.06
N GLU A 157 -11.04 -8.95 -4.11
CA GLU A 157 -11.24 -8.13 -2.93
C GLU A 157 -12.58 -8.45 -2.24
N ARG A 158 -13.65 -8.60 -3.01
CA ARG A 158 -14.97 -8.99 -2.49
C ARG A 158 -14.92 -10.35 -1.79
N ALA A 159 -14.27 -11.34 -2.39
CA ALA A 159 -14.13 -12.66 -1.78
C ALA A 159 -13.34 -12.61 -0.46
N MET A 160 -12.29 -11.81 -0.38
CA MET A 160 -11.52 -11.56 0.84
C MET A 160 -12.38 -10.90 1.92
N LEU A 161 -13.15 -9.87 1.58
CA LEU A 161 -14.02 -9.16 2.52
C LEU A 161 -15.15 -10.07 3.04
N ASP A 162 -15.74 -10.91 2.19
CA ASP A 162 -16.74 -11.91 2.59
C ASP A 162 -16.14 -12.92 3.57
N ASP A 163 -14.90 -13.40 3.34
CA ASP A 163 -14.20 -14.28 4.27
C ASP A 163 -13.95 -13.60 5.63
N ARG A 164 -13.50 -12.34 5.63
CA ARG A 164 -13.31 -11.55 6.85
C ARG A 164 -14.61 -11.36 7.64
N LEU A 165 -15.73 -11.18 6.97
CA LEU A 165 -17.04 -11.05 7.63
C LEU A 165 -17.46 -12.32 8.38
N VAL A 166 -17.06 -13.48 7.88
CA VAL A 166 -17.38 -14.81 8.46
C VAL A 166 -16.34 -15.20 9.51
N ASN A 167 -15.05 -15.13 9.17
CA ASN A 167 -13.95 -15.74 9.92
C ASN A 167 -13.10 -14.72 10.69
N GLY A 168 -13.22 -13.43 10.38
CA GLY A 168 -12.31 -12.38 10.88
C GLY A 168 -10.99 -12.35 10.11
N VAL A 169 -10.03 -11.57 10.60
CA VAL A 169 -8.69 -11.49 10.00
C VAL A 169 -7.93 -12.78 10.30
N PRO A 170 -7.36 -13.47 9.27
CA PRO A 170 -6.54 -14.65 9.48
C PRO A 170 -5.35 -14.36 10.39
N ALA A 171 -4.93 -15.35 11.19
CA ALA A 171 -3.81 -15.18 12.12
C ALA A 171 -2.49 -14.75 11.42
N ALA A 172 -2.29 -15.17 10.16
CA ALA A 172 -1.13 -14.78 9.36
C ALA A 172 -1.13 -13.29 8.97
N ASP A 173 -2.31 -12.66 8.89
CA ASP A 173 -2.51 -11.27 8.51
C ASP A 173 -2.61 -10.34 9.74
N MET A 174 -2.63 -10.90 10.94
CA MET A 174 -2.70 -10.12 12.18
C MET A 174 -1.42 -9.30 12.39
N PRO A 175 -1.51 -8.12 13.07
CA PRO A 175 -0.36 -7.24 13.30
C PRO A 175 0.79 -7.97 13.98
N GLY A 176 2.01 -7.80 13.45
CA GLY A 176 3.21 -8.42 13.99
C GLY A 176 3.32 -9.93 13.75
N ALA A 177 2.43 -10.54 12.96
CA ALA A 177 2.60 -11.92 12.50
C ALA A 177 3.85 -12.02 11.61
N LYS A 178 4.71 -12.99 11.92
CA LYS A 178 5.95 -13.30 11.17
C LYS A 178 5.85 -14.64 10.53
#